data_f4157c00c76ce8c469888e32d079fdba
#
_entry.id   f4157c00c76ce8c469888e32d079fdba
#
_cell.length_a   1.000
_cell.length_b   1.000
_cell.length_c   1.000
_cell.angle_alpha   90.00
_cell.angle_beta   90.00
_cell.angle_gamma   90.00
#
_symmetry.space_group_name_H-M   'P 1'
#
loop_
_entity.id
_entity.type
_entity.pdbx_description
1 polymer ?
#
loop_
_entity_poly.entity_id
_entity_poly.type
_entity_poly.pdbx_seq_one_letter_code
_entity_poly.pdbx_strand_id
1 'polypeptide(L)'
;MEETASFEDSRRLTGPNLFFARPGAVLEALGVDALPKDVIEQWRINVRAMSAELGWADVELHVRAHASGHSLALTAPVDQLFSATEVNEWAWQCARGEAEMFAPGHALATDADSARHTLRLFARAERRPELLALLDAAHARHIPTVLDDDLLTLGSGCAGRSWPLDALPAVEQVPWNDLRGIPTALVTGSNGKTTTVRLLAAMLHAHGLRTAFSCTDGVFRDGEVFDSGDYSGPAGARTVLRMADAEAAVLETARGGILRRGLAVDHADAAIITNISADHFGEYGIDDLDGLTAAKAVVAHALKDHGVLVLNAEDAQLLRHAQGLNHTKAWFALDDAHPQLINARSRGEATCAVDAGELVLTLANQRHALG
;
A
#
# COMPACT_ATOMS: atom_id res chain seq x y z
N MET A 1 -1.93 38.03 12.98
CA MET A 1 -2.90 37.12 12.36
C MET A 1 -2.38 35.75 12.69
N GLU A 2 -3.03 35.06 13.62
CA GLU A 2 -2.76 33.63 13.83
C GLU A 2 -3.10 32.91 12.52
N GLU A 3 -2.11 32.30 11.91
CA GLU A 3 -2.36 31.35 10.80
C GLU A 3 -3.27 30.26 11.33
N THR A 4 -4.52 30.28 10.90
CA THR A 4 -5.46 29.21 11.21
C THR A 4 -4.91 27.95 10.57
N ALA A 5 -4.54 26.95 11.40
CA ALA A 5 -4.14 25.64 10.92
C ALA A 5 -5.24 25.09 10.01
N SER A 6 -4.96 24.97 8.73
CA SER A 6 -5.83 24.33 7.76
C SER A 6 -5.35 22.90 7.54
N PHE A 7 -6.26 21.96 7.24
CA PHE A 7 -5.83 20.72 6.63
C PHE A 7 -5.67 20.94 5.12
N GLU A 8 -4.61 20.39 4.54
CA GLU A 8 -4.33 20.54 3.10
C GLU A 8 -4.81 19.34 2.28
N ASP A 9 -4.88 18.17 2.88
CA ASP A 9 -5.19 16.94 2.18
C ASP A 9 -5.90 15.94 3.10
N SER A 10 -7.06 15.49 2.65
CA SER A 10 -7.78 14.37 3.23
C SER A 10 -7.96 13.32 2.13
N ARG A 11 -7.44 12.11 2.34
CA ARG A 11 -7.37 11.12 1.29
C ARG A 11 -7.71 9.72 1.75
N ARG A 12 -8.27 8.94 0.84
CA ARG A 12 -8.56 7.53 1.04
C ARG A 12 -7.28 6.71 0.89
N LEU A 13 -7.10 5.75 1.77
CA LEU A 13 -6.08 4.71 1.71
C LEU A 13 -6.76 3.39 1.35
N THR A 14 -6.59 2.92 0.12
CA THR A 14 -7.38 1.82 -0.45
C THR A 14 -6.83 0.42 -0.17
N GLY A 15 -5.66 0.32 0.48
CA GLY A 15 -5.01 -0.94 0.84
C GLY A 15 -3.94 -0.73 1.91
N PRO A 16 -3.02 -1.69 2.10
CA PRO A 16 -1.89 -1.54 3.02
C PRO A 16 -1.15 -0.23 2.81
N ASN A 17 -0.85 0.49 3.87
CA ASN A 17 -0.35 1.86 3.82
C ASN A 17 0.62 2.13 4.97
N LEU A 18 1.11 3.38 5.07
CA LEU A 18 2.09 3.78 6.09
C LEU A 18 1.58 3.59 7.54
N PHE A 19 0.27 3.63 7.75
CA PHE A 19 -0.34 3.64 9.07
C PHE A 19 -0.92 2.27 9.47
N PHE A 20 -1.44 1.52 8.48
CA PHE A 20 -2.20 0.29 8.71
C PHE A 20 -1.97 -0.74 7.60
N ALA A 21 -2.14 -2.01 7.94
CA ALA A 21 -2.27 -3.09 6.94
C ALA A 21 -3.67 -3.11 6.27
N ARG A 22 -4.62 -2.33 6.77
CA ARG A 22 -6.02 -2.25 6.31
C ARG A 22 -6.33 -0.91 5.64
N PRO A 23 -7.36 -0.83 4.78
CA PRO A 23 -7.85 0.44 4.22
C PRO A 23 -8.31 1.43 5.28
N GLY A 24 -8.36 2.71 4.91
CA GLY A 24 -8.81 3.77 5.79
C GLY A 24 -8.75 5.15 5.15
N ALA A 25 -8.60 6.16 5.99
CA ALA A 25 -8.41 7.55 5.57
C ALA A 25 -7.31 8.23 6.40
N VAL A 26 -6.69 9.24 5.83
CA VAL A 26 -5.73 10.11 6.52
C VAL A 26 -5.98 11.56 6.18
N LEU A 27 -5.81 12.43 7.18
CA LEU A 27 -5.87 13.89 7.08
C LEU A 27 -4.50 14.45 7.48
N GLU A 28 -3.96 15.36 6.69
CA GLU A 28 -2.72 16.08 7.01
C GLU A 28 -3.07 17.44 7.63
N ALA A 29 -2.89 17.56 8.94
CA ALA A 29 -3.02 18.80 9.67
C ALA A 29 -1.70 19.58 9.61
N LEU A 30 -1.61 20.58 8.74
CA LEU A 30 -0.40 21.33 8.46
C LEU A 30 -0.37 22.69 9.18
N GLY A 31 0.82 23.31 9.26
CA GLY A 31 1.02 24.64 9.81
C GLY A 31 1.05 24.71 11.35
N VAL A 32 1.22 23.59 12.03
CA VAL A 32 1.27 23.51 13.50
C VAL A 32 2.50 22.69 13.91
N ASP A 33 3.48 23.34 14.51
CA ASP A 33 4.71 22.68 14.99
C ASP A 33 4.44 21.56 15.99
N ALA A 34 3.35 21.68 16.77
CA ALA A 34 2.84 20.61 17.62
C ALA A 34 1.35 20.83 17.87
N LEU A 35 0.52 19.82 17.55
CA LEU A 35 -0.88 19.84 17.97
C LEU A 35 -0.97 19.72 19.50
N PRO A 36 -1.80 20.54 20.17
CA PRO A 36 -2.11 20.34 21.57
C PRO A 36 -2.64 18.92 21.82
N LYS A 37 -2.19 18.29 22.90
CA LYS A 37 -2.58 16.89 23.21
C LYS A 37 -4.08 16.73 23.42
N ASP A 38 -4.75 17.76 23.94
CA ASP A 38 -6.19 17.81 24.12
C ASP A 38 -6.94 17.82 22.78
N VAL A 39 -6.44 18.53 21.77
CA VAL A 39 -7.01 18.52 20.42
C VAL A 39 -6.89 17.12 19.79
N ILE A 40 -5.73 16.47 19.90
CA ILE A 40 -5.53 15.10 19.40
C ILE A 40 -6.47 14.12 20.12
N GLU A 41 -6.59 14.22 21.43
CA GLU A 41 -7.47 13.34 22.19
C GLU A 41 -8.95 13.59 21.86
N GLN A 42 -9.35 14.85 21.70
CA GLN A 42 -10.71 15.18 21.28
C GLN A 42 -11.01 14.63 19.87
N TRP A 43 -10.06 14.74 18.93
CA TRP A 43 -10.18 14.10 17.62
C TRP A 43 -10.40 12.57 17.75
N ARG A 44 -9.62 11.90 18.60
CA ARG A 44 -9.80 10.45 18.84
C ARG A 44 -11.20 10.11 19.36
N ILE A 45 -11.69 10.89 20.31
CA ILE A 45 -13.03 10.74 20.89
C ILE A 45 -14.10 10.90 19.81
N ASN A 46 -13.99 11.97 18.99
CA ASN A 46 -14.95 12.27 17.93
C ASN A 46 -14.98 11.16 16.87
N VAL A 47 -13.80 10.72 16.39
CA VAL A 47 -13.73 9.61 15.41
C VAL A 47 -14.38 8.34 15.97
N ARG A 48 -14.04 7.95 17.20
CA ARG A 48 -14.62 6.74 17.82
C ARG A 48 -16.12 6.83 18.00
N ALA A 49 -16.63 7.99 18.43
CA ALA A 49 -18.05 8.22 18.59
C ALA A 49 -18.79 8.09 17.24
N MET A 50 -18.27 8.73 16.20
CA MET A 50 -18.91 8.68 14.87
C MET A 50 -18.79 7.29 14.25
N SER A 51 -17.64 6.63 14.36
CA SER A 51 -17.44 5.26 13.89
C SER A 51 -18.44 4.27 14.55
N ALA A 52 -18.68 4.41 15.83
CA ALA A 52 -19.69 3.60 16.54
C ALA A 52 -21.11 3.84 16.02
N GLU A 53 -21.47 5.11 15.70
CA GLU A 53 -22.76 5.45 15.09
C GLU A 53 -22.93 4.88 13.69
N LEU A 54 -21.83 4.80 12.93
CA LEU A 54 -21.82 4.22 11.57
C LEU A 54 -21.77 2.70 11.57
N GLY A 55 -21.54 2.08 12.76
CA GLY A 55 -21.40 0.64 12.91
C GLY A 55 -20.05 0.10 12.41
N TRP A 56 -19.01 0.94 12.36
CA TRP A 56 -17.66 0.50 12.03
C TRP A 56 -17.03 -0.20 13.22
N ALA A 57 -16.69 -1.49 13.04
CA ALA A 57 -16.02 -2.27 14.06
C ALA A 57 -14.50 -2.07 14.01
N ASP A 58 -13.85 -2.19 15.16
CA ASP A 58 -12.39 -2.27 15.31
C ASP A 58 -11.60 -1.18 14.58
N VAL A 59 -12.06 0.08 14.71
CA VAL A 59 -11.36 1.22 14.11
C VAL A 59 -10.06 1.49 14.85
N GLU A 60 -8.95 1.36 14.12
CA GLU A 60 -7.61 1.75 14.58
C GLU A 60 -7.36 3.21 14.27
N LEU A 61 -6.68 3.91 15.19
CA LEU A 61 -6.32 5.32 15.03
C LEU A 61 -4.81 5.48 15.16
N HIS A 62 -4.22 6.22 14.22
CA HIS A 62 -2.80 6.54 14.25
C HIS A 62 -2.57 8.05 14.12
N VAL A 63 -1.63 8.58 14.90
CA VAL A 63 -1.19 9.97 14.82
C VAL A 63 0.32 9.97 14.62
N ARG A 64 0.77 10.55 13.51
CA ARG A 64 2.18 10.68 13.19
C ARG A 64 2.55 12.17 13.15
N ALA A 65 3.45 12.58 14.05
CA ALA A 65 4.04 13.91 14.00
C ALA A 65 5.16 13.95 12.93
N HIS A 66 5.30 15.08 12.24
CA HIS A 66 6.34 15.36 11.24
C HIS A 66 6.66 16.87 11.22
N ALA A 67 7.69 17.27 10.48
CA ALA A 67 8.19 18.65 10.51
C ALA A 67 7.15 19.71 10.07
N SER A 68 6.24 19.34 9.18
CA SER A 68 5.19 20.25 8.68
C SER A 68 3.85 20.16 9.44
N GLY A 69 3.70 19.24 10.42
CA GLY A 69 2.45 19.06 11.17
C GLY A 69 2.22 17.62 11.66
N HIS A 70 0.99 17.14 11.46
CA HIS A 70 0.57 15.81 11.91
C HIS A 70 -0.29 15.11 10.85
N SER A 71 -0.04 13.82 10.64
CA SER A 71 -0.97 12.94 9.94
C SER A 71 -1.92 12.28 10.94
N LEU A 72 -3.23 12.42 10.72
CA LEU A 72 -4.30 11.84 11.54
C LEU A 72 -4.97 10.74 10.72
N ALA A 73 -4.76 9.49 11.07
CA ALA A 73 -5.24 8.35 10.28
C ALA A 73 -6.21 7.46 11.05
N LEU A 74 -7.19 6.89 10.34
CA LEU A 74 -8.14 5.92 10.86
C LEU A 74 -8.35 4.79 9.86
N THR A 75 -8.62 3.56 10.34
CA THR A 75 -9.11 2.48 9.50
C THR A 75 -10.61 2.59 9.30
N ALA A 76 -11.11 2.15 8.14
CA ALA A 76 -12.54 2.16 7.83
C ALA A 76 -12.90 0.97 6.91
N PRO A 77 -14.20 0.60 6.81
CA PRO A 77 -14.67 -0.35 5.82
C PRO A 77 -14.31 0.09 4.41
N VAL A 78 -13.86 -0.84 3.58
CA VAL A 78 -13.39 -0.53 2.22
C VAL A 78 -14.48 0.02 1.30
N ASP A 79 -15.73 -0.25 1.61
CA ASP A 79 -16.92 0.27 0.92
C ASP A 79 -17.41 1.63 1.46
N GLN A 80 -16.67 2.25 2.40
CA GLN A 80 -17.03 3.52 3.03
C GLN A 80 -15.83 4.48 3.17
N LEU A 81 -14.90 4.45 2.22
CA LEU A 81 -13.67 5.24 2.31
C LEU A 81 -13.86 6.72 2.03
N PHE A 82 -14.86 7.13 1.23
CA PHE A 82 -15.22 8.54 1.10
C PHE A 82 -15.85 9.04 2.40
N SER A 83 -16.74 8.26 3.01
CA SER A 83 -17.27 8.60 4.33
C SER A 83 -16.16 8.71 5.38
N ALA A 84 -15.10 7.91 5.28
CA ALA A 84 -13.98 7.93 6.22
C ALA A 84 -13.17 9.23 6.13
N THR A 85 -12.97 9.80 4.93
CA THR A 85 -12.35 11.12 4.80
C THR A 85 -13.21 12.20 5.46
N GLU A 86 -14.50 12.19 5.20
CA GLU A 86 -15.45 13.17 5.77
C GLU A 86 -15.58 13.05 7.30
N VAL A 87 -15.56 11.82 7.83
CA VAL A 87 -15.54 11.59 9.30
C VAL A 87 -14.27 12.15 9.91
N ASN A 88 -13.12 11.98 9.24
CA ASN A 88 -11.84 12.50 9.70
C ASN A 88 -11.84 14.03 9.76
N GLU A 89 -12.32 14.68 8.70
CA GLU A 89 -12.43 16.13 8.59
C GLU A 89 -13.41 16.70 9.65
N TRP A 90 -14.59 16.13 9.78
CA TRP A 90 -15.57 16.51 10.80
C TRP A 90 -14.99 16.37 12.21
N ALA A 91 -14.34 15.26 12.50
CA ALA A 91 -13.75 15.01 13.83
C ALA A 91 -12.65 16.01 14.16
N TRP A 92 -11.87 16.41 13.15
CA TRP A 92 -10.85 17.44 13.25
C TRP A 92 -11.44 18.83 13.51
N GLN A 93 -12.45 19.25 12.73
CA GLN A 93 -13.15 20.53 12.90
C GLN A 93 -13.76 20.64 14.30
N CYS A 94 -14.44 19.58 14.76
CA CYS A 94 -14.99 19.50 16.11
C CYS A 94 -13.92 19.62 17.20
N ALA A 95 -12.77 18.97 17.03
CA ALA A 95 -11.69 18.99 18.00
C ALA A 95 -11.06 20.39 18.16
N ARG A 96 -11.12 21.19 17.10
CA ARG A 96 -10.63 22.58 17.09
C ARG A 96 -11.66 23.60 17.59
N GLY A 97 -12.91 23.18 17.76
CA GLY A 97 -13.98 24.10 18.15
C GLY A 97 -14.31 25.13 17.08
N GLU A 98 -14.19 24.76 15.80
CA GLU A 98 -14.47 25.64 14.67
C GLU A 98 -15.94 26.05 14.65
N ALA A 99 -16.23 27.33 14.42
CA ALA A 99 -17.59 27.87 14.42
C ALA A 99 -18.37 27.49 13.15
N GLU A 100 -17.66 27.30 12.04
CA GLU A 100 -18.21 26.86 10.78
C GLU A 100 -17.77 25.43 10.49
N MET A 101 -18.71 24.54 10.24
CA MET A 101 -18.47 23.14 9.96
C MET A 101 -18.87 22.82 8.54
N PHE A 102 -18.12 21.90 7.90
CA PHE A 102 -18.46 21.34 6.63
C PHE A 102 -19.04 19.95 6.79
N ALA A 103 -20.15 19.70 6.10
CA ALA A 103 -20.71 18.35 5.92
C ALA A 103 -20.06 17.66 4.73
N PRO A 104 -20.29 16.35 4.50
CA PRO A 104 -19.83 15.63 3.33
C PRO A 104 -20.10 16.37 2.02
N GLY A 105 -19.10 16.37 1.14
CA GLY A 105 -19.12 17.13 -0.11
C GLY A 105 -18.82 18.62 0.08
N HIS A 106 -18.25 19.02 1.23
CA HIS A 106 -17.90 20.40 1.59
C HIS A 106 -19.10 21.35 1.63
N ALA A 107 -20.30 20.83 1.88
CA ALA A 107 -21.47 21.65 2.15
C ALA A 107 -21.40 22.25 3.56
N LEU A 108 -21.76 23.53 3.70
CA LEU A 108 -21.80 24.17 5.01
C LEU A 108 -22.88 23.52 5.89
N ALA A 109 -22.52 23.08 7.08
CA ALA A 109 -23.42 22.60 8.09
C ALA A 109 -23.67 23.68 9.15
N THR A 110 -24.89 23.75 9.66
CA THR A 110 -25.29 24.79 10.64
C THR A 110 -24.75 24.49 12.05
N ASP A 111 -24.51 23.22 12.34
CA ASP A 111 -23.99 22.73 13.64
C ASP A 111 -23.45 21.31 13.52
N ALA A 112 -22.83 20.83 14.60
CA ALA A 112 -22.23 19.49 14.68
C ALA A 112 -23.26 18.35 14.49
N ASP A 113 -24.50 18.53 14.94
CA ASP A 113 -25.54 17.50 14.82
C ASP A 113 -26.05 17.38 13.39
N SER A 114 -26.18 18.51 12.68
CA SER A 114 -26.50 18.53 11.25
C SER A 114 -25.42 17.83 10.43
N ALA A 115 -24.14 18.10 10.72
CA ALA A 115 -23.01 17.44 10.06
C ALA A 115 -23.03 15.92 10.32
N ARG A 116 -23.23 15.49 11.58
CA ARG A 116 -23.37 14.05 11.94
C ARG A 116 -24.52 13.37 11.23
N HIS A 117 -25.68 14.05 11.10
CA HIS A 117 -26.80 13.51 10.36
C HIS A 117 -26.44 13.29 8.89
N THR A 118 -25.77 14.25 8.25
CA THR A 118 -25.32 14.15 6.86
C THR A 118 -24.30 13.04 6.66
N LEU A 119 -23.34 12.90 7.59
CA LEU A 119 -22.36 11.79 7.59
C LEU A 119 -23.04 10.42 7.60
N ARG A 120 -24.09 10.24 8.43
CA ARG A 120 -24.86 8.98 8.46
C ARG A 120 -25.56 8.67 7.14
N LEU A 121 -26.14 9.69 6.51
CA LEU A 121 -26.80 9.51 5.21
C LEU A 121 -25.79 9.16 4.13
N PHE A 122 -24.64 9.84 4.13
CA PHE A 122 -23.58 9.63 3.17
C PHE A 122 -22.97 8.21 3.29
N ALA A 123 -22.59 7.81 4.51
CA ALA A 123 -22.08 6.47 4.77
C ALA A 123 -23.09 5.36 4.42
N ARG A 124 -24.39 5.60 4.67
CA ARG A 124 -25.43 4.65 4.27
C ARG A 124 -25.54 4.51 2.76
N ALA A 125 -25.39 5.61 2.01
CA ALA A 125 -25.46 5.60 0.54
C ALA A 125 -24.23 4.94 -0.09
N GLU A 126 -23.05 5.04 0.56
CA GLU A 126 -21.80 4.44 0.09
C GLU A 126 -21.74 2.91 0.34
N ARG A 127 -22.49 2.42 1.31
CA ARG A 127 -22.47 1.03 1.78
C ARG A 127 -22.81 0.01 0.69
N ARG A 128 -21.94 -1.03 0.57
CA ARG A 128 -22.08 -2.12 -0.42
C ARG A 128 -21.91 -3.49 0.25
N PRO A 129 -22.94 -4.04 0.92
CA PRO A 129 -22.84 -5.33 1.62
C PRO A 129 -22.43 -6.48 0.71
N GLU A 130 -22.83 -6.46 -0.56
CA GLU A 130 -22.48 -7.48 -1.55
C GLU A 130 -20.98 -7.50 -1.84
N LEU A 131 -20.34 -6.32 -1.90
CA LEU A 131 -18.90 -6.19 -2.05
C LEU A 131 -18.19 -6.80 -0.84
N LEU A 132 -18.60 -6.44 0.37
CA LEU A 132 -17.99 -6.97 1.61
C LEU A 132 -18.11 -8.49 1.67
N ALA A 133 -19.27 -9.05 1.35
CA ALA A 133 -19.48 -10.50 1.33
C ALA A 133 -18.54 -11.21 0.33
N LEU A 134 -18.28 -10.62 -0.84
CA LEU A 134 -17.35 -11.16 -1.83
C LEU A 134 -15.89 -11.06 -1.37
N LEU A 135 -15.50 -9.95 -0.75
CA LEU A 135 -14.15 -9.77 -0.18
C LEU A 135 -13.89 -10.76 0.95
N ASP A 136 -14.85 -10.93 1.88
CA ASP A 136 -14.76 -11.91 2.97
C ASP A 136 -14.64 -13.35 2.43
N ALA A 137 -15.44 -13.68 1.41
CA ALA A 137 -15.41 -14.99 0.78
C ALA A 137 -14.10 -15.26 0.04
N ALA A 138 -13.50 -14.24 -0.60
CA ALA A 138 -12.19 -14.32 -1.24
C ALA A 138 -11.07 -14.49 -0.20
N HIS A 139 -11.10 -13.68 0.86
CA HIS A 139 -10.14 -13.75 1.96
C HIS A 139 -10.13 -15.14 2.63
N ALA A 140 -11.31 -15.68 2.93
CA ALA A 140 -11.43 -17.04 3.50
C ALA A 140 -10.87 -18.16 2.60
N ARG A 141 -10.67 -17.88 1.31
CA ARG A 141 -10.12 -18.81 0.30
C ARG A 141 -8.70 -18.47 -0.11
N HIS A 142 -8.07 -17.45 0.51
CA HIS A 142 -6.75 -16.91 0.16
C HIS A 142 -6.66 -16.48 -1.33
N ILE A 143 -7.77 -15.99 -1.90
CA ILE A 143 -7.83 -15.45 -3.25
C ILE A 143 -7.54 -13.96 -3.17
N PRO A 144 -6.50 -13.44 -3.88
CA PRO A 144 -6.20 -12.02 -3.89
C PRO A 144 -7.34 -11.22 -4.52
N THR A 145 -7.48 -9.97 -4.09
CA THR A 145 -8.49 -9.06 -4.59
C THR A 145 -7.85 -7.80 -5.15
N VAL A 146 -8.41 -7.27 -6.23
CA VAL A 146 -8.01 -5.99 -6.82
C VAL A 146 -9.25 -5.12 -6.95
N LEU A 147 -9.31 -4.06 -6.16
CA LEU A 147 -10.47 -3.17 -6.06
C LEU A 147 -10.10 -1.75 -6.47
N ASP A 148 -10.97 -1.08 -7.22
CA ASP A 148 -11.01 0.36 -7.42
C ASP A 148 -12.44 0.89 -7.34
N ASP A 149 -12.66 2.12 -7.82
CA ASP A 149 -13.97 2.76 -7.73
C ASP A 149 -15.01 2.14 -8.70
N ASP A 150 -14.58 1.37 -9.70
CA ASP A 150 -15.43 0.83 -10.77
C ASP A 150 -15.52 -0.70 -10.77
N LEU A 151 -14.45 -1.39 -10.42
CA LEU A 151 -14.30 -2.83 -10.63
C LEU A 151 -13.79 -3.57 -9.39
N LEU A 152 -14.39 -4.72 -9.11
CA LEU A 152 -13.82 -5.77 -8.27
C LEU A 152 -13.23 -6.87 -9.16
N THR A 153 -11.98 -7.24 -8.90
CA THR A 153 -11.34 -8.42 -9.49
C THR A 153 -11.03 -9.41 -8.38
N LEU A 154 -11.45 -10.65 -8.54
CA LEU A 154 -11.10 -11.79 -7.69
C LEU A 154 -10.10 -12.67 -8.42
N GLY A 155 -8.99 -13.00 -7.76
CA GLY A 155 -7.81 -13.55 -8.41
C GLY A 155 -7.00 -12.48 -9.13
N SER A 156 -6.04 -12.89 -9.96
CA SER A 156 -5.25 -11.98 -10.79
C SER A 156 -4.73 -12.61 -12.07
N GLY A 157 -4.41 -11.79 -13.07
CA GLY A 157 -3.88 -12.24 -14.34
C GLY A 157 -4.79 -13.24 -15.04
N CYS A 158 -4.19 -14.29 -15.61
CA CYS A 158 -4.90 -15.37 -16.34
C CYS A 158 -5.84 -16.20 -15.46
N ALA A 159 -5.78 -16.05 -14.15
CA ALA A 159 -6.63 -16.74 -13.18
C ALA A 159 -7.53 -15.75 -12.40
N GLY A 160 -7.64 -14.51 -12.86
CA GLY A 160 -8.52 -13.49 -12.31
C GLY A 160 -9.80 -13.29 -13.11
N ARG A 161 -10.84 -12.77 -12.45
CA ARG A 161 -12.07 -12.36 -13.09
C ARG A 161 -12.58 -11.06 -12.47
N SER A 162 -13.04 -10.16 -13.32
CA SER A 162 -13.49 -8.81 -12.92
C SER A 162 -15.00 -8.65 -13.10
N TRP A 163 -15.60 -7.88 -12.20
CA TRP A 163 -17.00 -7.47 -12.26
C TRP A 163 -17.11 -5.98 -11.97
N PRO A 164 -18.01 -5.26 -12.68
CA PRO A 164 -18.37 -3.90 -12.29
C PRO A 164 -19.00 -3.86 -10.89
N LEU A 165 -18.75 -2.81 -10.12
CA LEU A 165 -19.29 -2.68 -8.77
C LEU A 165 -20.82 -2.50 -8.73
N ASP A 166 -21.44 -2.11 -9.82
CA ASP A 166 -22.90 -2.01 -9.98
C ASP A 166 -23.55 -3.32 -10.45
N ALA A 167 -22.75 -4.36 -10.76
CA ALA A 167 -23.20 -5.65 -11.27
C ALA A 167 -22.43 -6.82 -10.62
N LEU A 168 -22.24 -6.75 -9.29
CA LEU A 168 -21.57 -7.80 -8.54
C LEU A 168 -22.40 -9.11 -8.52
N PRO A 169 -21.77 -10.30 -8.65
CA PRO A 169 -22.47 -11.57 -8.54
C PRO A 169 -22.79 -11.89 -7.08
N ALA A 170 -23.74 -12.76 -6.83
CA ALA A 170 -23.87 -13.39 -5.52
C ALA A 170 -22.65 -14.30 -5.25
N VAL A 171 -22.29 -14.48 -3.98
CA VAL A 171 -21.10 -15.28 -3.57
C VAL A 171 -21.14 -16.69 -4.17
N GLU A 172 -22.31 -17.31 -4.26
CA GLU A 172 -22.52 -18.67 -4.79
C GLU A 172 -22.37 -18.76 -6.32
N GLN A 173 -22.43 -17.63 -7.02
CA GLN A 173 -22.28 -17.57 -8.48
C GLN A 173 -20.84 -17.37 -8.94
N VAL A 174 -19.92 -17.09 -8.01
CA VAL A 174 -18.51 -16.91 -8.32
C VAL A 174 -17.85 -18.26 -8.57
N PRO A 175 -17.10 -18.43 -9.67
CA PRO A 175 -16.39 -19.68 -9.99
C PRO A 175 -15.10 -19.82 -9.15
N TRP A 176 -15.21 -19.95 -7.85
CA TRP A 176 -14.10 -19.91 -6.89
C TRP A 176 -12.95 -20.88 -7.22
N ASN A 177 -13.25 -22.05 -7.80
CA ASN A 177 -12.25 -23.06 -8.13
C ASN A 177 -11.30 -22.64 -9.28
N ASP A 178 -11.73 -21.70 -10.11
CA ASP A 178 -10.98 -21.20 -11.26
C ASP A 178 -10.11 -19.99 -10.90
N LEU A 179 -10.36 -19.38 -9.71
CA LEU A 179 -9.73 -18.13 -9.29
C LEU A 179 -8.52 -18.39 -8.40
N ARG A 180 -7.41 -17.72 -8.73
CA ARG A 180 -6.18 -17.72 -7.92
C ARG A 180 -5.34 -16.49 -8.23
N GLY A 181 -4.33 -16.23 -7.40
CA GLY A 181 -3.29 -15.25 -7.70
C GLY A 181 -2.25 -15.81 -8.68
N ILE A 182 -1.70 -14.93 -9.52
CA ILE A 182 -0.46 -15.19 -10.26
C ILE A 182 0.75 -14.78 -9.41
N PRO A 183 1.95 -15.35 -9.65
CA PRO A 183 3.18 -14.86 -9.03
C PRO A 183 3.34 -13.36 -9.18
N THR A 184 3.50 -12.65 -8.06
CA THR A 184 3.52 -11.19 -8.05
C THR A 184 4.70 -10.68 -7.24
N ALA A 185 5.51 -9.77 -7.82
CA ALA A 185 6.60 -9.10 -7.15
C ALA A 185 6.39 -7.59 -7.10
N LEU A 186 6.62 -6.97 -5.94
CA LEU A 186 6.65 -5.51 -5.74
C LEU A 186 8.10 -5.03 -5.72
N VAL A 187 8.38 -3.93 -6.42
CA VAL A 187 9.72 -3.33 -6.46
C VAL A 187 9.64 -1.86 -6.06
N THR A 188 10.33 -1.50 -4.99
CA THR A 188 10.46 -0.12 -4.52
C THR A 188 11.92 0.24 -4.23
N GLY A 189 12.18 1.47 -3.87
CA GLY A 189 13.49 2.04 -3.54
C GLY A 189 13.64 3.46 -4.03
N SER A 190 14.72 4.12 -3.68
CA SER A 190 15.01 5.46 -4.21
C SER A 190 15.46 5.38 -5.67
N ASN A 191 16.40 4.50 -5.99
CA ASN A 191 16.97 4.32 -7.32
C ASN A 191 16.88 2.86 -7.77
N GLY A 192 16.91 2.62 -9.09
CA GLY A 192 16.98 1.29 -9.69
C GLY A 192 15.68 0.51 -9.77
N LYS A 193 14.54 1.07 -9.37
CA LYS A 193 13.22 0.42 -9.43
C LYS A 193 12.88 -0.10 -10.83
N THR A 194 12.79 0.80 -11.80
CA THR A 194 12.41 0.49 -13.19
C THR A 194 13.37 -0.53 -13.82
N THR A 195 14.67 -0.38 -13.57
CA THR A 195 15.68 -1.34 -14.05
C THR A 195 15.45 -2.73 -13.46
N THR A 196 15.20 -2.82 -12.13
CA THR A 196 14.93 -4.09 -11.46
C THR A 196 13.65 -4.73 -11.95
N VAL A 197 12.57 -3.94 -12.13
CA VAL A 197 11.30 -4.41 -12.71
C VAL A 197 11.51 -5.03 -14.09
N ARG A 198 12.20 -4.31 -14.98
CA ARG A 198 12.46 -4.78 -16.35
C ARG A 198 13.32 -6.02 -16.39
N LEU A 199 14.39 -6.09 -15.56
CA LEU A 199 15.24 -7.27 -15.48
C LEU A 199 14.48 -8.48 -14.95
N LEU A 200 13.72 -8.33 -13.86
CA LEU A 200 12.93 -9.43 -13.29
C LEU A 200 11.86 -9.91 -14.28
N ALA A 201 11.17 -8.98 -14.95
CA ALA A 201 10.19 -9.34 -15.99
C ALA A 201 10.85 -10.12 -17.14
N ALA A 202 12.04 -9.69 -17.60
CA ALA A 202 12.79 -10.42 -18.63
C ALA A 202 13.21 -11.82 -18.17
N MET A 203 13.62 -11.98 -16.91
CA MET A 203 13.96 -13.31 -16.33
C MET A 203 12.74 -14.23 -16.28
N LEU A 204 11.58 -13.72 -15.85
CA LEU A 204 10.32 -14.49 -15.81
C LEU A 204 9.85 -14.86 -17.22
N HIS A 205 9.97 -13.94 -18.17
CA HIS A 205 9.68 -14.23 -19.57
C HIS A 205 10.62 -15.30 -20.14
N ALA A 206 11.93 -15.22 -19.87
CA ALA A 206 12.90 -16.23 -20.27
C ALA A 206 12.65 -17.59 -19.63
N HIS A 207 12.01 -17.62 -18.44
CA HIS A 207 11.53 -18.83 -17.78
C HIS A 207 10.27 -19.42 -18.43
N GLY A 208 9.68 -18.74 -19.39
CA GLY A 208 8.50 -19.18 -20.15
C GLY A 208 7.16 -18.68 -19.64
N LEU A 209 7.14 -17.69 -18.73
CA LEU A 209 5.92 -17.08 -18.23
C LEU A 209 5.55 -15.84 -19.06
N ARG A 210 4.29 -15.71 -19.43
CA ARG A 210 3.76 -14.45 -20.00
C ARG A 210 3.69 -13.41 -18.90
N THR A 211 4.65 -12.50 -18.94
CA THR A 211 4.89 -11.56 -17.86
C THR A 211 4.34 -10.17 -18.19
N ALA A 212 3.56 -9.61 -17.28
CA ALA A 212 3.15 -8.22 -17.34
C ALA A 212 3.82 -7.41 -16.22
N PHE A 213 4.15 -6.15 -16.49
CA PHE A 213 4.74 -5.28 -15.49
C PHE A 213 4.32 -3.82 -15.67
N SER A 214 4.36 -3.06 -14.57
CA SER A 214 4.17 -1.61 -14.56
C SER A 214 5.42 -0.90 -14.04
N CYS A 215 5.74 0.24 -14.64
CA CYS A 215 6.84 1.09 -14.21
C CYS A 215 6.60 2.56 -14.60
N THR A 216 7.56 3.42 -14.31
CA THR A 216 7.52 4.86 -14.64
C THR A 216 7.37 5.12 -16.14
N ASP A 217 7.78 4.19 -17.01
CA ASP A 217 7.70 4.36 -18.48
C ASP A 217 6.38 3.83 -19.06
N GLY A 218 5.61 3.04 -18.31
CA GLY A 218 4.36 2.48 -18.82
C GLY A 218 3.96 1.17 -18.17
N VAL A 219 2.94 0.57 -18.79
CA VAL A 219 2.51 -0.81 -18.57
C VAL A 219 2.95 -1.64 -19.76
N PHE A 220 3.54 -2.79 -19.49
CA PHE A 220 4.09 -3.70 -20.49
C PHE A 220 3.48 -5.09 -20.34
N ARG A 221 3.29 -5.75 -21.46
CA ARG A 221 2.81 -7.10 -21.54
C ARG A 221 3.71 -7.91 -22.48
N ASP A 222 4.32 -8.94 -21.96
CA ASP A 222 5.20 -9.85 -22.70
C ASP A 222 6.33 -9.14 -23.49
N GLY A 223 6.86 -8.06 -22.90
CA GLY A 223 7.92 -7.22 -23.48
C GLY A 223 7.41 -6.09 -24.37
N GLU A 224 6.15 -6.08 -24.75
CA GLU A 224 5.55 -5.01 -25.58
C GLU A 224 4.87 -3.95 -24.72
N VAL A 225 4.88 -2.71 -25.20
CA VAL A 225 4.18 -1.60 -24.55
C VAL A 225 2.68 -1.81 -24.70
N PHE A 226 1.97 -1.93 -23.56
CA PHE A 226 0.51 -1.96 -23.53
C PHE A 226 -0.07 -0.54 -23.40
N ASP A 227 0.51 0.27 -22.51
CA ASP A 227 0.15 1.67 -22.33
C ASP A 227 1.38 2.47 -21.85
N SER A 228 1.53 3.72 -22.28
CA SER A 228 2.67 4.57 -21.96
C SER A 228 2.28 5.68 -20.99
N GLY A 229 3.14 5.95 -20.01
CA GLY A 229 2.92 6.94 -18.95
C GLY A 229 3.50 6.48 -17.62
N ASP A 230 3.39 7.28 -16.59
CA ASP A 230 3.83 6.89 -15.26
C ASP A 230 2.81 5.97 -14.59
N TYR A 231 3.12 4.67 -14.59
CA TYR A 231 2.35 3.59 -13.97
C TYR A 231 3.07 2.97 -12.76
N SER A 232 3.94 3.72 -12.10
CA SER A 232 4.70 3.25 -10.91
C SER A 232 3.89 3.22 -9.60
N GLY A 233 2.57 3.28 -9.69
CA GLY A 233 1.65 3.33 -8.54
C GLY A 233 0.49 2.34 -8.64
N PRO A 234 -0.53 2.51 -7.76
CA PRO A 234 -1.67 1.57 -7.67
C PRO A 234 -2.46 1.40 -8.96
N ALA A 235 -2.55 2.41 -9.80
CA ALA A 235 -3.24 2.32 -11.10
C ALA A 235 -2.54 1.32 -12.02
N GLY A 236 -1.22 1.42 -12.16
CA GLY A 236 -0.42 0.47 -12.95
C GLY A 236 -0.52 -0.96 -12.42
N ALA A 237 -0.45 -1.14 -11.10
CA ALA A 237 -0.60 -2.43 -10.48
C ALA A 237 -1.97 -3.08 -10.80
N ARG A 238 -3.06 -2.31 -10.68
CA ARG A 238 -4.41 -2.80 -11.03
C ARG A 238 -4.53 -3.17 -12.50
N THR A 239 -3.99 -2.35 -13.40
CA THR A 239 -3.98 -2.64 -14.84
C THR A 239 -3.27 -3.95 -15.14
N VAL A 240 -2.06 -4.16 -14.61
CA VAL A 240 -1.29 -5.39 -14.80
C VAL A 240 -2.02 -6.62 -14.26
N LEU A 241 -2.54 -6.55 -13.04
CA LEU A 241 -3.21 -7.69 -12.38
C LEU A 241 -4.55 -8.08 -13.01
N ARG A 242 -5.12 -7.21 -13.85
CA ARG A 242 -6.35 -7.48 -14.62
C ARG A 242 -6.09 -8.01 -16.04
N MET A 243 -4.84 -8.13 -16.47
CA MET A 243 -4.52 -8.67 -17.78
C MET A 243 -4.79 -10.17 -17.82
N ALA A 244 -5.82 -10.58 -18.56
CA ALA A 244 -6.32 -11.95 -18.59
C ALA A 244 -5.33 -13.00 -19.16
N ASP A 245 -4.24 -12.58 -19.76
CA ASP A 245 -3.18 -13.42 -20.29
C ASP A 245 -1.88 -13.39 -19.47
N ALA A 246 -1.79 -12.54 -18.46
CA ALA A 246 -0.61 -12.47 -17.60
C ALA A 246 -0.51 -13.70 -16.69
N GLU A 247 0.66 -14.35 -16.68
CA GLU A 247 1.00 -15.50 -15.82
C GLU A 247 1.93 -15.11 -14.68
N ALA A 248 2.56 -13.93 -14.75
CA ALA A 248 3.36 -13.33 -13.68
C ALA A 248 3.26 -11.80 -13.74
N ALA A 249 3.37 -11.13 -12.60
CA ALA A 249 3.30 -9.69 -12.47
C ALA A 249 4.52 -9.11 -11.74
N VAL A 250 5.11 -8.03 -12.27
CA VAL A 250 6.15 -7.25 -11.62
C VAL A 250 5.72 -5.79 -11.54
N LEU A 251 5.59 -5.26 -10.33
CA LEU A 251 4.93 -4.00 -10.07
C LEU A 251 5.92 -2.99 -9.47
N GLU A 252 6.26 -1.94 -10.22
CA GLU A 252 6.97 -0.80 -9.64
C GLU A 252 6.05 -0.11 -8.63
N THR A 253 6.57 0.12 -7.42
CA THR A 253 5.80 0.69 -6.32
C THR A 253 6.52 1.94 -5.82
N ALA A 254 6.16 3.09 -6.40
CA ALA A 254 6.73 4.36 -6.02
C ALA A 254 6.14 4.90 -4.72
N ARG A 255 6.96 5.62 -3.96
CA ARG A 255 6.60 6.26 -2.69
C ARG A 255 5.31 7.08 -2.79
N GLY A 256 5.17 7.92 -3.82
CA GLY A 256 4.01 8.78 -4.00
C GLY A 256 2.70 8.01 -4.08
N GLY A 257 2.69 6.86 -4.77
CA GLY A 257 1.54 5.95 -4.81
C GLY A 257 1.18 5.37 -3.45
N ILE A 258 2.19 4.89 -2.71
CA ILE A 258 2.02 4.33 -1.35
C ILE A 258 1.42 5.38 -0.41
N LEU A 259 1.98 6.59 -0.38
CA LEU A 259 1.56 7.65 0.54
C LEU A 259 0.19 8.23 0.17
N ARG A 260 -0.14 8.29 -1.12
CA ARG A 260 -1.40 8.85 -1.60
C ARG A 260 -2.58 7.89 -1.46
N ARG A 261 -2.37 6.58 -1.71
CA ARG A 261 -3.46 5.61 -1.81
C ARG A 261 -3.21 4.28 -1.09
N GLY A 262 -1.98 4.01 -0.64
CA GLY A 262 -1.56 2.69 -0.19
C GLY A 262 -1.24 1.75 -1.36
N LEU A 263 -1.03 0.48 -1.06
CA LEU A 263 -0.79 -0.57 -2.06
C LEU A 263 -2.10 -0.98 -2.74
N ALA A 264 -2.00 -1.39 -4.01
CA ALA A 264 -3.13 -1.97 -4.74
C ALA A 264 -3.31 -3.46 -4.48
N VAL A 265 -2.36 -4.09 -3.80
CA VAL A 265 -2.28 -5.53 -3.54
C VAL A 265 -2.03 -5.81 -2.07
N ASP A 266 -2.57 -6.93 -1.62
CA ASP A 266 -2.42 -7.49 -0.28
C ASP A 266 -1.80 -8.90 -0.29
N HIS A 267 -1.45 -9.42 -1.49
CA HIS A 267 -0.90 -10.75 -1.69
C HIS A 267 0.24 -10.73 -2.73
N ALA A 268 1.49 -10.55 -2.28
CA ALA A 268 2.69 -10.62 -3.10
C ALA A 268 3.59 -11.80 -2.68
N ASP A 269 4.28 -12.41 -3.65
CA ASP A 269 5.24 -13.49 -3.40
C ASP A 269 6.62 -12.95 -3.04
N ALA A 270 6.96 -11.77 -3.57
CA ALA A 270 8.21 -11.08 -3.27
C ALA A 270 8.01 -9.57 -3.18
N ALA A 271 8.78 -8.92 -2.31
CA ALA A 271 8.94 -7.47 -2.28
C ALA A 271 10.43 -7.13 -2.27
N ILE A 272 10.85 -6.21 -3.13
CA ILE A 272 12.25 -5.82 -3.30
C ILE A 272 12.38 -4.35 -2.93
N ILE A 273 13.30 -4.05 -2.02
CA ILE A 273 13.70 -2.66 -1.69
C ILE A 273 15.14 -2.47 -2.13
N THR A 274 15.35 -1.73 -3.21
CA THR A 274 16.66 -1.61 -3.85
C THR A 274 17.65 -0.80 -3.03
N ASN A 275 17.26 0.37 -2.54
CA ASN A 275 18.04 1.26 -1.68
C ASN A 275 17.20 2.38 -1.10
N ILE A 276 17.72 3.05 -0.08
CA ILE A 276 17.16 4.26 0.54
C ILE A 276 18.20 5.38 0.45
N SER A 277 17.91 6.40 -0.30
CA SER A 277 18.72 7.64 -0.35
C SER A 277 17.81 8.86 -0.27
N ALA A 278 18.36 9.99 0.14
CA ALA A 278 17.61 11.23 0.22
C ALA A 278 16.98 11.57 -1.14
N ASP A 279 15.66 11.50 -1.20
CA ASP A 279 14.89 11.69 -2.40
C ASP A 279 13.49 12.22 -2.06
N HIS A 280 13.10 13.35 -2.66
CA HIS A 280 11.76 13.94 -2.55
C HIS A 280 11.25 14.11 -1.10
N PHE A 281 12.01 14.73 -0.20
CA PHE A 281 11.52 15.10 1.12
C PHE A 281 10.47 16.22 1.06
N GLY A 282 9.64 16.34 2.12
CA GLY A 282 8.66 17.39 2.30
C GLY A 282 7.24 17.07 1.85
N GLU A 283 6.99 15.91 1.21
CA GLU A 283 5.64 15.49 0.84
C GLU A 283 5.08 14.47 1.85
N TYR A 284 3.82 14.64 2.25
CA TYR A 284 3.10 13.74 3.18
C TYR A 284 3.85 13.52 4.51
N GLY A 285 4.53 14.55 4.99
CA GLY A 285 5.30 14.49 6.23
C GLY A 285 6.49 13.52 6.22
N ILE A 286 7.05 13.22 5.04
CA ILE A 286 8.28 12.44 4.90
C ILE A 286 9.46 13.40 4.79
N ASP A 287 10.12 13.67 5.92
CA ASP A 287 11.13 14.73 6.03
C ASP A 287 12.55 14.16 6.25
N ASP A 288 12.66 12.86 6.50
CA ASP A 288 13.91 12.18 6.79
C ASP A 288 14.01 10.78 6.16
N LEU A 289 15.19 10.17 6.29
CA LEU A 289 15.45 8.83 5.76
C LEU A 289 14.68 7.74 6.50
N ASP A 290 14.41 7.90 7.79
CA ASP A 290 13.68 6.91 8.58
C ASP A 290 12.19 6.88 8.15
N GLY A 291 11.56 8.04 7.97
CA GLY A 291 10.22 8.16 7.40
C GLY A 291 10.14 7.62 5.97
N LEU A 292 11.14 7.91 5.13
CA LEU A 292 11.23 7.37 3.77
C LEU A 292 11.37 5.84 3.76
N THR A 293 12.18 5.30 4.68
CA THR A 293 12.35 3.86 4.83
C THR A 293 11.03 3.21 5.26
N ALA A 294 10.35 3.77 6.26
CA ALA A 294 9.05 3.29 6.71
C ALA A 294 8.02 3.30 5.57
N ALA A 295 7.96 4.38 4.78
CA ALA A 295 7.05 4.46 3.63
C ALA A 295 7.35 3.39 2.56
N LYS A 296 8.62 3.14 2.23
CA LYS A 296 8.98 2.10 1.25
C LYS A 296 8.80 0.68 1.83
N ALA A 297 9.03 0.48 3.12
CA ALA A 297 8.83 -0.81 3.79
C ALA A 297 7.36 -1.26 3.82
N VAL A 298 6.41 -0.39 3.51
CA VAL A 298 4.97 -0.75 3.36
C VAL A 298 4.77 -1.90 2.37
N VAL A 299 5.65 -2.07 1.37
CA VAL A 299 5.56 -3.22 0.44
C VAL A 299 5.64 -4.58 1.15
N ALA A 300 6.24 -4.64 2.33
CA ALA A 300 6.28 -5.85 3.15
C ALA A 300 4.90 -6.25 3.70
N HIS A 301 3.97 -5.30 3.88
CA HIS A 301 2.61 -5.60 4.34
C HIS A 301 1.79 -6.39 3.31
N ALA A 302 2.20 -6.39 2.05
CA ALA A 302 1.55 -7.17 1.00
C ALA A 302 2.13 -8.60 0.85
N LEU A 303 3.18 -8.95 1.57
CA LEU A 303 3.78 -10.28 1.44
C LEU A 303 2.88 -11.36 2.03
N LYS A 304 2.72 -12.44 1.28
CA LYS A 304 2.13 -13.70 1.78
C LYS A 304 2.96 -14.28 2.93
N ASP A 305 2.41 -15.21 3.69
CA ASP A 305 3.11 -15.89 4.81
C ASP A 305 4.48 -16.49 4.38
N HIS A 306 4.58 -16.97 3.14
CA HIS A 306 5.81 -17.51 2.57
C HIS A 306 6.52 -16.54 1.62
N GLY A 307 6.07 -15.29 1.57
CA GLY A 307 6.65 -14.25 0.73
C GLY A 307 8.04 -13.84 1.20
N VAL A 308 8.86 -13.39 0.25
CA VAL A 308 10.26 -13.04 0.51
C VAL A 308 10.48 -11.54 0.38
N LEU A 309 11.06 -10.94 1.43
CA LEU A 309 11.52 -9.55 1.43
C LEU A 309 13.00 -9.49 1.02
N VAL A 310 13.28 -8.94 -0.17
CA VAL A 310 14.63 -8.83 -0.73
C VAL A 310 15.19 -7.44 -0.42
N LEU A 311 16.34 -7.40 0.25
CA LEU A 311 16.94 -6.18 0.80
C LEU A 311 18.40 -6.03 0.40
N ASN A 312 18.82 -4.78 0.18
CA ASN A 312 20.21 -4.42 -0.04
C ASN A 312 21.00 -4.43 1.29
N ALA A 313 21.98 -5.30 1.39
CA ALA A 313 22.82 -5.42 2.58
C ALA A 313 23.82 -4.25 2.75
N GLU A 314 24.09 -3.49 1.70
CA GLU A 314 24.96 -2.31 1.73
C GLU A 314 24.23 -1.05 2.20
N ASP A 315 22.91 -1.10 2.36
CA ASP A 315 22.09 0.03 2.77
C ASP A 315 21.87 0.04 4.29
N ALA A 316 22.45 1.01 4.98
CA ALA A 316 22.41 1.12 6.44
C ALA A 316 20.97 1.36 6.97
N GLN A 317 20.09 2.02 6.19
CA GLN A 317 18.70 2.23 6.57
C GLN A 317 17.94 0.91 6.54
N LEU A 318 18.11 0.12 5.46
CA LEU A 318 17.47 -1.18 5.32
C LEU A 318 17.96 -2.16 6.38
N LEU A 319 19.26 -2.18 6.71
CA LEU A 319 19.81 -3.01 7.78
C LEU A 319 19.16 -2.74 9.14
N ARG A 320 18.95 -1.45 9.48
CA ARG A 320 18.31 -1.07 10.75
C ARG A 320 16.82 -1.43 10.75
N HIS A 321 16.12 -1.07 9.68
CA HIS A 321 14.67 -1.25 9.60
C HIS A 321 14.26 -2.73 9.52
N ALA A 322 15.06 -3.56 8.86
CA ALA A 322 14.82 -5.00 8.71
C ALA A 322 14.72 -5.76 10.04
N GLN A 323 15.31 -5.23 11.13
CA GLN A 323 15.24 -5.86 12.46
C GLN A 323 13.81 -5.92 13.01
N GLY A 324 12.95 -4.97 12.64
CA GLY A 324 11.53 -4.91 13.05
C GLY A 324 10.58 -5.69 12.14
N LEU A 325 11.04 -6.28 11.03
CA LEU A 325 10.20 -6.98 10.06
C LEU A 325 10.30 -8.50 10.25
N ASN A 326 9.15 -9.17 10.45
CA ASN A 326 9.06 -10.62 10.72
C ASN A 326 8.82 -11.45 9.46
N HIS A 327 9.35 -11.02 8.30
CA HIS A 327 9.23 -11.75 7.04
C HIS A 327 10.49 -12.59 6.77
N THR A 328 10.36 -13.64 5.96
CA THR A 328 11.50 -14.30 5.34
C THR A 328 12.28 -13.28 4.54
N LYS A 329 13.60 -13.20 4.77
CA LYS A 329 14.47 -12.22 4.11
C LYS A 329 15.42 -12.89 3.13
N ALA A 330 15.71 -12.17 2.05
CA ALA A 330 16.84 -12.44 1.18
C ALA A 330 17.68 -11.16 1.07
N TRP A 331 18.98 -11.31 0.94
CA TRP A 331 19.92 -10.18 0.95
C TRP A 331 20.79 -10.17 -0.29
N PHE A 332 21.07 -8.99 -0.81
CA PHE A 332 22.06 -8.84 -1.88
C PHE A 332 23.11 -7.78 -1.53
N ALA A 333 24.32 -7.96 -2.07
CA ALA A 333 25.43 -7.02 -1.99
C ALA A 333 26.34 -7.19 -3.21
N LEU A 334 27.26 -6.24 -3.42
CA LEU A 334 28.28 -6.36 -4.46
C LEU A 334 29.40 -7.33 -4.06
N ASP A 335 29.64 -7.49 -2.75
CA ASP A 335 30.71 -8.35 -2.23
C ASP A 335 30.12 -9.57 -1.49
N ASP A 336 30.47 -10.78 -1.93
CA ASP A 336 30.04 -12.03 -1.29
C ASP A 336 30.56 -12.19 0.16
N ALA A 337 31.66 -11.51 0.51
CA ALA A 337 32.20 -11.44 1.85
C ALA A 337 31.54 -10.40 2.76
N HIS A 338 30.47 -9.70 2.30
CA HIS A 338 29.78 -8.70 3.11
C HIS A 338 29.26 -9.30 4.43
N PRO A 339 29.51 -8.67 5.61
CA PRO A 339 29.18 -9.24 6.92
C PRO A 339 27.72 -9.64 7.08
N GLN A 340 26.79 -8.84 6.52
CA GLN A 340 25.35 -9.15 6.56
C GLN A 340 25.01 -10.41 5.75
N LEU A 341 25.66 -10.66 4.61
CA LEU A 341 25.45 -11.87 3.83
C LEU A 341 25.93 -13.11 4.57
N ILE A 342 27.11 -13.02 5.21
CA ILE A 342 27.65 -14.11 6.04
C ILE A 342 26.68 -14.43 7.19
N ASN A 343 26.19 -13.40 7.88
CA ASN A 343 25.21 -13.54 8.97
C ASN A 343 23.87 -14.12 8.45
N ALA A 344 23.37 -13.65 7.32
CA ALA A 344 22.13 -14.15 6.70
C ALA A 344 22.23 -15.65 6.36
N ARG A 345 23.34 -16.08 5.75
CA ARG A 345 23.60 -17.50 5.44
C ARG A 345 23.64 -18.36 6.70
N SER A 346 24.23 -17.86 7.81
CA SER A 346 24.24 -18.60 9.08
C SER A 346 22.82 -18.85 9.64
N ARG A 347 21.85 -18.03 9.25
CA ARG A 347 20.41 -18.20 9.58
C ARG A 347 19.62 -18.97 8.51
N GLY A 348 20.28 -19.40 7.41
CA GLY A 348 19.63 -20.07 6.29
C GLY A 348 18.86 -19.14 5.35
N GLU A 349 19.05 -17.82 5.46
CA GLU A 349 18.44 -16.83 4.56
C GLU A 349 19.14 -16.87 3.19
N ALA A 350 18.39 -16.59 2.11
CA ALA A 350 18.94 -16.50 0.77
C ALA A 350 19.84 -15.27 0.61
N THR A 351 20.94 -15.41 -0.16
CA THR A 351 21.82 -14.29 -0.48
C THR A 351 22.24 -14.29 -1.94
N CYS A 352 22.43 -13.10 -2.51
CA CYS A 352 22.98 -12.93 -3.84
C CYS A 352 24.11 -11.89 -3.81
N ALA A 353 25.24 -12.20 -4.47
CA ALA A 353 26.40 -11.28 -4.52
C ALA A 353 27.28 -11.56 -5.73
N VAL A 354 28.32 -10.74 -5.88
CA VAL A 354 29.41 -10.98 -6.84
C VAL A 354 30.59 -11.60 -6.09
N ASP A 355 31.09 -12.74 -6.56
CA ASP A 355 32.31 -13.36 -6.10
C ASP A 355 33.24 -13.65 -7.28
N ALA A 356 34.47 -13.16 -7.22
CA ALA A 356 35.48 -13.29 -8.28
C ALA A 356 34.98 -12.89 -9.68
N GLY A 357 34.02 -11.94 -9.76
CA GLY A 357 33.45 -11.45 -11.02
C GLY A 357 32.24 -12.25 -11.52
N GLU A 358 31.82 -13.28 -10.81
CA GLU A 358 30.63 -14.07 -11.10
C GLU A 358 29.49 -13.74 -10.17
N LEU A 359 28.24 -13.73 -10.67
CA LEU A 359 27.05 -13.57 -9.85
C LEU A 359 26.75 -14.90 -9.13
N VAL A 360 26.64 -14.88 -7.82
CA VAL A 360 26.44 -16.05 -6.98
C VAL A 360 25.18 -15.92 -6.15
N LEU A 361 24.31 -16.92 -6.27
CA LEU A 361 23.11 -17.09 -5.45
C LEU A 361 23.34 -18.22 -4.43
N THR A 362 23.10 -17.95 -3.15
CA THR A 362 23.09 -18.97 -2.10
C THR A 362 21.65 -19.19 -1.63
N LEU A 363 21.13 -20.41 -1.80
CA LEU A 363 19.81 -20.86 -1.35
C LEU A 363 19.95 -22.11 -0.50
N ALA A 364 19.30 -22.15 0.67
CA ALA A 364 19.34 -23.30 1.58
C ALA A 364 20.79 -23.82 1.81
N ASN A 365 21.76 -22.91 1.95
CA ASN A 365 23.20 -23.17 2.08
C ASN A 365 23.85 -23.83 0.85
N GLN A 366 23.16 -23.90 -0.28
CA GLN A 366 23.74 -24.33 -1.55
C GLN A 366 24.09 -23.11 -2.40
N ARG A 367 25.29 -23.11 -2.94
CA ARG A 367 25.83 -22.03 -3.75
C ARG A 367 25.67 -22.34 -5.23
N HIS A 368 25.11 -21.37 -5.98
CA HIS A 368 24.86 -21.46 -7.41
C HIS A 368 25.55 -20.29 -8.11
N ALA A 369 26.49 -20.55 -9.01
CA ALA A 369 27.03 -19.55 -9.91
C ALA A 369 26.01 -19.32 -11.05
N LEU A 370 25.73 -18.07 -11.33
CA LEU A 370 24.73 -17.68 -12.33
C LEU A 370 25.35 -17.16 -13.65
N GLY A 371 26.69 -17.15 -13.74
CA GLY A 371 27.46 -16.73 -14.91
C GLY A 371 27.97 -15.32 -14.83
#